data_24af75c296d4ee9e70a758cb78cc890a
#
_entry.id   24af75c296d4ee9e70a758cb78cc890a
#
_cell.length_a   1.000
_cell.length_b   1.000
_cell.length_c   1.000
_cell.angle_alpha   90.00
_cell.angle_beta   90.00
_cell.angle_gamma   90.00
#
_symmetry.space_group_name_H-M   'P 1'
#
loop_
_entity.id
_entity.type
_entity.pdbx_description
1 polymer ?
#
loop_
_entity_poly.entity_id
_entity_poly.type
_entity_poly.pdbx_seq_one_letter_code
_entity_poly.pdbx_strand_id
1 'polypeptide(L)'
;DKSAILDMLKSYTEFHAGIVSFYEKGEMATSLDLLTSCQEGAIKIGNMIDSSEGEGTRAVSLLEAYCEDVFKLYDLISGENGCTERESTCVNVLSKSVRGDVRARVSGLDSQIQSVYAEIENSIKARYEAVFMPYKASMWDSLESIYQSFMADPEYDVYLVPIPYFEKNPDGSLGKAHYEADLFPEGEPITMFDDYDVSVRKPDVVFIHNPYDEFNNVTSVHPSCYSHELKKYTGCLVYVPYYATAGGMAMAQSSLSAYYYADYIVAQSEKHIGYFDPQIPREKFIVAGSPKFDHVINECAKMQNVPQSWHEMMDGKKVYFYNTSIGGMLSDTPGFINKLAYVFETFSKNKNACLLWRPHPLLESTFESMRPEYKPYYDKMKEFFIKEKIGIFDDTPDIAKTIAVSDVYIGDSGTSVTSLFGITGKPLFIFDDHINTVADDEDKRGQVTNGFTLDTDDKWIITEGNQLFCSNKVGHSYRYVCRLDEHSAQMYSRAFEDGDRVIACPLSA
;
A
#
# COMPACT_ATOMS: atom_id res chain seq x y z
N ASP A 1 -1.50 23.42 -4.06
CA ASP A 1 -2.49 23.04 -5.07
C ASP A 1 -2.84 24.24 -5.93
N LYS A 2 -2.47 24.18 -7.21
CA LYS A 2 -2.72 25.23 -8.21
C LYS A 2 -4.21 25.61 -8.32
N SER A 3 -5.10 24.62 -8.26
CA SER A 3 -6.55 24.86 -8.37
C SER A 3 -7.06 25.69 -7.21
N ALA A 4 -6.65 25.37 -5.98
CA ALA A 4 -7.04 26.14 -4.79
C ALA A 4 -6.54 27.58 -4.84
N ILE A 5 -5.31 27.81 -5.32
CA ILE A 5 -4.76 29.15 -5.50
C ILE A 5 -5.56 29.94 -6.54
N LEU A 6 -5.88 29.33 -7.69
CA LEU A 6 -6.67 29.97 -8.73
C LEU A 6 -8.09 30.30 -8.27
N ASP A 7 -8.72 29.44 -7.46
CA ASP A 7 -10.05 29.69 -6.90
C ASP A 7 -10.02 30.82 -5.85
N MET A 8 -8.97 30.89 -5.03
CA MET A 8 -8.77 32.03 -4.14
C MET A 8 -8.65 33.34 -4.91
N LEU A 9 -7.88 33.36 -6.01
CA LEU A 9 -7.72 34.57 -6.84
C LEU A 9 -9.03 35.04 -7.50
N LYS A 10 -9.90 34.10 -7.89
CA LYS A 10 -11.23 34.48 -8.45
C LYS A 10 -12.08 35.30 -7.48
N SER A 11 -11.99 35.04 -6.18
CA SER A 11 -12.75 35.76 -5.17
C SER A 11 -12.35 37.23 -5.04
N TYR A 12 -11.16 37.64 -5.49
CA TYR A 12 -10.69 39.03 -5.38
C TYR A 12 -11.55 40.02 -6.15
N THR A 13 -12.12 39.62 -7.27
CA THR A 13 -13.02 40.48 -8.04
C THR A 13 -14.24 40.93 -7.20
N GLU A 14 -14.78 40.04 -6.37
CA GLU A 14 -15.89 40.38 -5.46
C GLU A 14 -15.42 41.28 -4.32
N PHE A 15 -14.24 41.02 -3.73
CA PHE A 15 -13.65 41.90 -2.73
C PHE A 15 -13.39 43.31 -3.28
N HIS A 16 -12.83 43.43 -4.47
CA HIS A 16 -12.53 44.71 -5.12
C HIS A 16 -13.81 45.48 -5.43
N ALA A 17 -14.85 44.81 -5.92
CA ALA A 17 -16.18 45.45 -6.13
C ALA A 17 -16.76 45.92 -4.79
N GLY A 18 -16.59 45.13 -3.72
CA GLY A 18 -17.00 45.51 -2.36
C GLY A 18 -16.29 46.77 -1.86
N ILE A 19 -14.97 46.86 -2.04
CA ILE A 19 -14.16 48.05 -1.64
C ILE A 19 -14.77 49.33 -2.24
N VAL A 20 -15.01 49.33 -3.56
CA VAL A 20 -15.59 50.49 -4.24
C VAL A 20 -17.00 50.78 -3.71
N SER A 21 -17.85 49.77 -3.56
CA SER A 21 -19.23 49.94 -3.12
C SER A 21 -19.32 50.50 -1.71
N PHE A 22 -18.56 50.02 -0.75
CA PHE A 22 -18.56 50.52 0.62
C PHE A 22 -17.94 51.91 0.74
N TYR A 23 -16.86 52.17 0.01
CA TYR A 23 -16.25 53.49 -0.07
C TYR A 23 -17.27 54.53 -0.59
N GLU A 24 -18.00 54.23 -1.66
CA GLU A 24 -19.02 55.14 -2.24
C GLU A 24 -20.19 55.40 -1.32
N LYS A 25 -20.53 54.47 -0.44
CA LYS A 25 -21.57 54.62 0.59
C LYS A 25 -21.06 55.36 1.84
N GLY A 26 -19.78 55.68 1.91
CA GLY A 26 -19.16 56.28 3.08
C GLY A 26 -18.81 55.33 4.20
N GLU A 27 -18.86 54.02 3.95
CA GLU A 27 -18.51 52.97 4.90
C GLU A 27 -17.00 52.68 4.82
N MET A 28 -16.19 53.68 5.19
CA MET A 28 -14.73 53.66 5.02
C MET A 28 -14.05 52.49 5.80
N ALA A 29 -14.51 52.21 7.02
CA ALA A 29 -13.96 51.16 7.84
C ALA A 29 -14.09 49.80 7.14
N THR A 30 -15.26 49.49 6.58
CA THR A 30 -15.50 48.22 5.85
C THR A 30 -14.62 48.10 4.60
N SER A 31 -14.40 49.25 3.88
CA SER A 31 -13.49 49.26 2.74
C SER A 31 -12.04 48.97 3.14
N LEU A 32 -11.59 49.52 4.25
CA LEU A 32 -10.25 49.28 4.79
C LEU A 32 -10.06 47.83 5.26
N ASP A 33 -11.07 47.24 5.91
CA ASP A 33 -11.07 45.85 6.32
C ASP A 33 -10.96 44.90 5.11
N LEU A 34 -11.66 45.18 4.01
CA LEU A 34 -11.57 44.43 2.77
C LEU A 34 -10.18 44.54 2.12
N LEU A 35 -9.55 45.70 2.14
CA LEU A 35 -8.18 45.89 1.65
C LEU A 35 -7.18 45.07 2.48
N THR A 36 -7.34 45.06 3.80
CA THR A 36 -6.53 44.24 4.71
C THR A 36 -6.69 42.75 4.38
N SER A 37 -7.92 42.29 4.20
CA SER A 37 -8.21 40.90 3.82
C SER A 37 -7.60 40.51 2.47
N CYS A 38 -7.63 41.42 1.50
CA CYS A 38 -6.98 41.21 0.20
C CYS A 38 -5.44 41.04 0.35
N GLN A 39 -4.83 41.89 1.18
CA GLN A 39 -3.38 41.80 1.43
C GLN A 39 -2.99 40.51 2.15
N GLU A 40 -3.71 40.14 3.20
CA GLU A 40 -3.46 38.90 3.95
C GLU A 40 -3.64 37.67 3.05
N GLY A 41 -4.68 37.67 2.21
CA GLY A 41 -4.90 36.61 1.24
C GLY A 41 -3.77 36.50 0.21
N ALA A 42 -3.27 37.65 -0.30
CA ALA A 42 -2.16 37.66 -1.26
C ALA A 42 -0.85 37.14 -0.64
N ILE A 43 -0.56 37.51 0.60
CA ILE A 43 0.57 36.96 1.36
C ILE A 43 0.44 35.46 1.53
N LYS A 44 -0.75 34.97 1.89
CA LYS A 44 -1.01 33.53 2.03
C LYS A 44 -0.77 32.78 0.72
N ILE A 45 -1.25 33.32 -0.41
CA ILE A 45 -1.01 32.75 -1.73
C ILE A 45 0.50 32.75 -2.05
N GLY A 46 1.21 33.84 -1.80
CA GLY A 46 2.67 33.92 -2.00
C GLY A 46 3.42 32.83 -1.23
N ASN A 47 3.10 32.67 0.05
CA ASN A 47 3.70 31.62 0.89
C ASN A 47 3.39 30.19 0.38
N MET A 48 2.20 29.97 -0.16
CA MET A 48 1.84 28.67 -0.77
C MET A 48 2.68 28.41 -2.02
N ILE A 49 2.92 29.44 -2.85
CA ILE A 49 3.76 29.31 -4.05
C ILE A 49 5.21 29.08 -3.66
N ASP A 50 5.76 29.85 -2.74
CA ASP A 50 7.16 29.68 -2.29
C ASP A 50 7.41 28.29 -1.68
N SER A 51 6.41 27.75 -0.98
CA SER A 51 6.51 26.41 -0.40
C SER A 51 6.52 25.30 -1.46
N SER A 52 5.89 25.51 -2.63
CA SER A 52 5.79 24.49 -3.69
C SER A 52 6.79 24.65 -4.82
N GLU A 53 7.11 25.89 -5.19
CA GLU A 53 7.93 26.21 -6.37
C GLU A 53 9.31 26.80 -5.99
N GLY A 54 9.53 27.10 -4.70
CA GLY A 54 10.72 27.82 -4.21
C GLY A 54 10.58 29.33 -4.30
N GLU A 55 11.49 30.02 -3.59
CA GLU A 55 11.48 31.49 -3.49
C GLU A 55 11.83 32.19 -4.83
N GLY A 56 11.27 33.37 -5.04
CA GLY A 56 11.65 34.27 -6.15
C GLY A 56 10.92 34.01 -7.46
N THR A 57 9.77 33.34 -7.43
CA THR A 57 8.95 33.15 -8.62
C THR A 57 8.34 34.48 -9.10
N ARG A 58 8.09 34.59 -10.41
CA ARG A 58 7.42 35.75 -10.98
C ARG A 58 6.01 35.98 -10.41
N ALA A 59 5.30 34.92 -10.10
CA ALA A 59 3.99 34.98 -9.49
C ALA A 59 4.03 35.69 -8.11
N VAL A 60 5.03 35.34 -7.27
CA VAL A 60 5.24 35.97 -5.97
C VAL A 60 5.62 37.45 -6.14
N SER A 61 6.51 37.79 -7.07
CA SER A 61 6.86 39.20 -7.36
C SER A 61 5.64 40.03 -7.82
N LEU A 62 4.70 39.44 -8.57
CA LEU A 62 3.45 40.11 -8.96
C LEU A 62 2.52 40.31 -7.75
N LEU A 63 2.46 39.35 -6.83
CA LEU A 63 1.68 39.45 -5.58
C LEU A 63 2.28 40.52 -4.64
N GLU A 64 3.59 40.64 -4.56
CA GLU A 64 4.27 41.69 -3.80
C GLU A 64 3.93 43.09 -4.34
N ALA A 65 3.98 43.26 -5.67
CA ALA A 65 3.58 44.50 -6.31
C ALA A 65 2.08 44.84 -6.06
N TYR A 66 1.22 43.82 -6.09
CA TYR A 66 -0.19 43.94 -5.73
C TYR A 66 -0.34 44.42 -4.26
N CYS A 67 0.36 43.82 -3.31
CA CYS A 67 0.31 44.21 -1.90
C CYS A 67 0.77 45.66 -1.68
N GLU A 68 1.80 46.13 -2.41
CA GLU A 68 2.22 47.53 -2.37
C GLU A 68 1.15 48.48 -2.82
N ASP A 69 0.43 48.13 -3.88
CA ASP A 69 -0.64 49.01 -4.41
C ASP A 69 -1.90 48.94 -3.56
N VAL A 70 -2.21 47.80 -2.93
CA VAL A 70 -3.23 47.68 -1.87
C VAL A 70 -2.91 48.63 -0.71
N PHE A 71 -1.65 48.62 -0.24
CA PHE A 71 -1.22 49.51 0.83
C PHE A 71 -1.35 50.98 0.47
N LYS A 72 -0.95 51.42 -0.75
CA LYS A 72 -1.11 52.75 -1.24
C LYS A 72 -2.58 53.19 -1.32
N LEU A 73 -3.47 52.27 -1.67
CA LEU A 73 -4.89 52.55 -1.69
C LEU A 73 -5.47 52.64 -0.26
N TYR A 74 -4.99 51.81 0.65
CA TYR A 74 -5.33 51.85 2.07
C TYR A 74 -4.94 53.21 2.68
N ASP A 75 -3.73 53.71 2.43
CA ASP A 75 -3.30 55.01 2.90
C ASP A 75 -4.12 56.16 2.33
N LEU A 76 -4.48 56.09 1.05
CA LEU A 76 -5.35 57.10 0.41
C LEU A 76 -6.71 57.18 1.10
N ILE A 77 -7.39 56.05 1.35
CA ILE A 77 -8.71 55.99 1.97
C ILE A 77 -8.62 56.35 3.47
N SER A 78 -7.62 55.92 4.18
CA SER A 78 -7.42 56.22 5.61
C SER A 78 -7.10 57.69 5.85
N GLY A 79 -6.35 58.33 4.94
CA GLY A 79 -6.04 59.78 4.99
C GLY A 79 -7.28 60.67 4.85
N GLU A 80 -8.33 60.21 4.13
CA GLU A 80 -9.58 60.94 4.05
C GLU A 80 -10.40 60.90 5.35
N ASN A 81 -10.30 59.85 6.16
CA ASN A 81 -10.95 59.77 7.47
C ASN A 81 -10.42 60.80 8.49
N GLY A 82 -9.26 61.41 8.24
CA GLY A 82 -8.64 62.43 9.11
C GLY A 82 -9.11 63.86 8.81
N CYS A 83 -9.77 64.12 7.70
CA CYS A 83 -10.26 65.43 7.30
C CYS A 83 -11.71 65.68 7.68
N THR A 84 -11.98 65.86 8.96
CA THR A 84 -13.29 66.38 9.45
C THR A 84 -13.23 67.88 9.52
N GLU A 85 -14.23 68.53 8.82
CA GLU A 85 -14.65 69.91 8.98
C GLU A 85 -13.75 71.04 8.47
N ARG A 86 -13.89 71.41 7.18
CA ARG A 86 -14.01 72.79 6.71
C ARG A 86 -14.15 72.91 5.19
N GLU A 87 -15.20 73.68 4.78
CA GLU A 87 -15.47 74.16 3.44
C GLU A 87 -16.25 73.26 2.45
N SER A 88 -17.56 73.43 2.43
CA SER A 88 -18.52 72.56 1.71
C SER A 88 -18.49 72.64 0.17
N THR A 89 -17.75 73.55 -0.45
CA THR A 89 -17.70 73.67 -1.92
C THR A 89 -16.46 73.03 -2.55
N CYS A 90 -15.32 73.05 -1.86
CA CYS A 90 -14.12 72.35 -2.30
C CYS A 90 -14.20 70.84 -2.04
N VAL A 91 -14.93 70.41 -1.01
CA VAL A 91 -15.16 69.02 -0.63
C VAL A 91 -15.87 68.24 -1.75
N ASN A 92 -16.83 68.83 -2.45
CA ASN A 92 -17.56 68.14 -3.53
C ASN A 92 -16.73 67.88 -4.80
N VAL A 93 -15.77 68.73 -5.13
CA VAL A 93 -14.89 68.57 -6.31
C VAL A 93 -13.72 67.67 -5.98
N LEU A 94 -13.13 67.82 -4.79
CA LEU A 94 -12.06 66.95 -4.25
C LEU A 94 -12.61 65.53 -4.05
N SER A 95 -13.80 65.36 -3.46
CA SER A 95 -14.41 64.03 -3.27
C SER A 95 -14.73 63.32 -4.59
N LYS A 96 -15.07 64.06 -5.64
CA LYS A 96 -15.36 63.52 -6.97
C LYS A 96 -14.06 63.09 -7.69
N SER A 97 -12.99 63.83 -7.49
CA SER A 97 -11.65 63.49 -8.01
C SER A 97 -11.09 62.26 -7.30
N VAL A 98 -11.15 62.20 -5.97
CA VAL A 98 -10.66 61.09 -5.18
C VAL A 98 -11.51 59.83 -5.40
N ARG A 99 -12.85 59.93 -5.56
CA ARG A 99 -13.68 58.80 -5.95
C ARG A 99 -13.30 58.24 -7.31
N GLY A 100 -12.91 59.09 -8.27
CA GLY A 100 -12.38 58.68 -9.56
C GLY A 100 -11.04 57.94 -9.42
N ASP A 101 -10.19 58.46 -8.52
CA ASP A 101 -8.87 57.88 -8.26
C ASP A 101 -8.99 56.50 -7.55
N VAL A 102 -9.87 56.35 -6.56
CA VAL A 102 -10.13 55.06 -5.89
C VAL A 102 -10.64 54.01 -6.89
N ARG A 103 -11.60 54.35 -7.75
CA ARG A 103 -12.08 53.43 -8.79
C ARG A 103 -10.98 53.02 -9.77
N ALA A 104 -10.15 53.97 -10.21
CA ALA A 104 -9.04 53.71 -11.12
C ALA A 104 -8.01 52.79 -10.49
N ARG A 105 -7.68 52.99 -9.20
CA ARG A 105 -6.74 52.15 -8.46
C ARG A 105 -7.29 50.74 -8.25
N VAL A 106 -8.55 50.58 -7.86
CA VAL A 106 -9.18 49.26 -7.73
C VAL A 106 -9.21 48.52 -9.07
N SER A 107 -9.50 49.22 -10.18
CA SER A 107 -9.39 48.61 -11.52
C SER A 107 -7.95 48.20 -11.85
N GLY A 108 -6.95 48.94 -11.33
CA GLY A 108 -5.55 48.53 -11.42
C GLY A 108 -5.25 47.25 -10.64
N LEU A 109 -5.80 47.11 -9.41
CA LEU A 109 -5.69 45.91 -8.61
C LEU A 109 -6.34 44.71 -9.29
N ASP A 110 -7.51 44.87 -9.92
CA ASP A 110 -8.14 43.81 -10.73
C ASP A 110 -7.21 43.34 -11.85
N SER A 111 -6.57 44.27 -12.57
CA SER A 111 -5.66 43.97 -13.65
C SER A 111 -4.41 43.22 -13.15
N GLN A 112 -3.92 43.57 -11.97
CA GLN A 112 -2.77 42.85 -11.34
C GLN A 112 -3.16 41.44 -10.93
N ILE A 113 -4.31 41.26 -10.30
CA ILE A 113 -4.80 39.90 -9.96
C ILE A 113 -5.01 39.06 -11.20
N GLN A 114 -5.53 39.61 -12.30
CA GLN A 114 -5.62 38.90 -13.57
C GLN A 114 -4.25 38.50 -14.11
N SER A 115 -3.24 39.36 -13.93
CA SER A 115 -1.85 39.05 -14.33
C SER A 115 -1.24 37.97 -13.47
N VAL A 116 -1.50 37.97 -12.15
CA VAL A 116 -1.11 36.90 -11.22
C VAL A 116 -1.78 35.60 -11.63
N TYR A 117 -3.08 35.62 -11.89
CA TYR A 117 -3.85 34.47 -12.33
C TYR A 117 -3.24 33.84 -13.60
N ALA A 118 -3.01 34.66 -14.64
CA ALA A 118 -2.43 34.20 -15.90
C ALA A 118 -1.01 33.65 -15.72
N GLU A 119 -0.21 34.28 -14.88
CA GLU A 119 1.15 33.78 -14.58
C GLU A 119 1.09 32.42 -13.90
N ILE A 120 0.24 32.24 -12.88
CA ILE A 120 0.08 30.95 -12.18
C ILE A 120 -0.47 29.89 -13.14
N GLU A 121 -1.45 30.26 -13.98
CA GLU A 121 -2.02 29.32 -14.95
C GLU A 121 -0.98 28.79 -15.95
N ASN A 122 -0.04 29.64 -16.36
CA ASN A 122 0.95 29.29 -17.38
C ASN A 122 2.28 28.74 -16.83
N SER A 123 2.68 29.18 -15.64
CA SER A 123 4.04 28.91 -15.12
C SER A 123 4.06 27.83 -14.06
N ILE A 124 3.02 27.70 -13.25
CA ILE A 124 2.94 26.69 -12.21
C ILE A 124 2.32 25.41 -12.80
N LYS A 125 3.09 24.35 -12.81
CA LYS A 125 2.57 23.04 -13.20
C LYS A 125 1.50 22.59 -12.21
N ALA A 126 0.38 22.13 -12.70
CA ALA A 126 -0.56 21.41 -11.86
C ALA A 126 0.12 20.13 -11.37
N ARG A 127 0.22 19.97 -10.07
CA ARG A 127 0.65 18.70 -9.47
C ARG A 127 -0.60 17.99 -8.96
N TYR A 128 -0.67 16.71 -9.23
CA TYR A 128 -1.73 15.85 -8.73
C TYR A 128 -1.39 15.42 -7.31
N GLU A 129 -2.37 15.28 -6.47
CA GLU A 129 -2.18 14.79 -5.11
C GLU A 129 -2.54 13.31 -5.02
N ALA A 130 -1.56 12.50 -4.63
CA ALA A 130 -1.73 11.06 -4.41
C ALA A 130 -1.54 10.75 -2.92
N VAL A 131 -2.49 10.05 -2.31
CA VAL A 131 -2.40 9.63 -0.92
C VAL A 131 -2.48 8.11 -0.79
N PHE A 132 -1.57 7.55 -0.02
CA PHE A 132 -1.51 6.14 0.32
C PHE A 132 -1.95 5.96 1.77
N MET A 133 -3.00 5.16 1.99
CA MET A 133 -3.65 5.02 3.30
C MET A 133 -3.60 3.57 3.83
N PRO A 134 -2.42 3.04 4.17
CA PRO A 134 -2.29 1.72 4.77
C PRO A 134 -2.75 1.73 6.24
N TYR A 135 -3.34 0.63 6.73
CA TYR A 135 -3.76 0.51 8.12
C TYR A 135 -2.83 -0.34 8.99
N LYS A 136 -2.04 -1.23 8.39
CA LYS A 136 -1.05 -2.05 9.10
C LYS A 136 0.31 -1.96 8.42
N ALA A 137 1.33 -1.69 9.22
CA ALA A 137 2.71 -1.62 8.74
C ALA A 137 3.18 -2.96 8.15
N SER A 138 2.74 -4.09 8.71
CA SER A 138 3.05 -5.43 8.21
C SER A 138 2.50 -5.75 6.82
N MET A 139 1.64 -4.90 6.28
CA MET A 139 1.04 -5.01 4.94
C MET A 139 1.53 -3.92 3.99
N TRP A 140 2.51 -3.11 4.41
CA TRP A 140 3.05 -2.00 3.62
C TRP A 140 3.59 -2.45 2.27
N ASP A 141 4.21 -3.62 2.20
CA ASP A 141 4.72 -4.25 0.98
C ASP A 141 3.68 -4.38 -0.14
N SER A 142 2.39 -4.29 0.18
CA SER A 142 1.31 -4.27 -0.82
C SER A 142 1.10 -2.93 -1.53
N LEU A 143 1.70 -1.85 -1.04
CA LEU A 143 1.58 -0.50 -1.60
C LEU A 143 2.94 0.11 -1.96
N GLU A 144 4.03 -0.39 -1.36
CA GLU A 144 5.36 0.22 -1.38
C GLU A 144 5.87 0.54 -2.79
N SER A 145 5.84 -0.42 -3.72
CA SER A 145 6.39 -0.19 -5.07
C SER A 145 5.58 0.82 -5.88
N ILE A 146 4.26 0.87 -5.67
CA ILE A 146 3.41 1.89 -6.29
C ILE A 146 3.75 3.26 -5.70
N TYR A 147 3.83 3.35 -4.36
CA TYR A 147 4.19 4.58 -3.66
C TYR A 147 5.54 5.12 -4.14
N GLN A 148 6.58 4.29 -4.22
CA GLN A 148 7.90 4.70 -4.72
C GLN A 148 7.85 5.21 -6.16
N SER A 149 7.01 4.63 -7.00
CA SER A 149 6.82 5.10 -8.38
C SER A 149 6.19 6.48 -8.44
N PHE A 150 5.19 6.73 -7.60
CA PHE A 150 4.58 8.06 -7.49
C PHE A 150 5.52 9.10 -6.88
N MET A 151 6.31 8.72 -5.86
CA MET A 151 7.35 9.59 -5.27
C MET A 151 8.41 10.01 -6.27
N ALA A 152 8.72 9.17 -7.24
CA ALA A 152 9.68 9.46 -8.30
C ALA A 152 9.11 10.36 -9.42
N ASP A 153 7.79 10.53 -9.48
CA ASP A 153 7.12 11.30 -10.53
C ASP A 153 6.94 12.76 -10.07
N PRO A 154 7.58 13.73 -10.74
CA PRO A 154 7.49 15.15 -10.35
C PRO A 154 6.11 15.77 -10.58
N GLU A 155 5.18 15.08 -11.24
CA GLU A 155 3.81 15.57 -11.45
C GLU A 155 2.91 15.32 -10.23
N TYR A 156 3.40 14.56 -9.21
CA TYR A 156 2.63 14.22 -8.02
C TYR A 156 3.21 14.82 -6.74
N ASP A 157 2.33 15.28 -5.87
CA ASP A 157 2.54 15.46 -4.44
C ASP A 157 2.04 14.21 -3.73
N VAL A 158 2.94 13.47 -3.09
CA VAL A 158 2.65 12.13 -2.57
C VAL A 158 2.66 12.15 -1.05
N TYR A 159 1.61 11.59 -0.45
CA TYR A 159 1.46 11.49 1.00
C TYR A 159 1.29 10.03 1.42
N LEU A 160 2.07 9.62 2.42
CA LEU A 160 1.89 8.36 3.12
C LEU A 160 1.19 8.65 4.46
N VAL A 161 -0.06 8.24 4.57
CA VAL A 161 -0.93 8.51 5.71
C VAL A 161 -1.40 7.18 6.31
N PRO A 162 -0.65 6.57 7.23
CA PRO A 162 -1.15 5.42 7.97
C PRO A 162 -2.47 5.75 8.67
N ILE A 163 -3.44 4.83 8.61
CA ILE A 163 -4.75 5.07 9.18
C ILE A 163 -5.00 4.23 10.44
N PRO A 164 -5.72 4.78 11.44
CA PRO A 164 -6.10 4.02 12.63
C PRO A 164 -7.05 2.87 12.30
N TYR A 165 -6.99 1.82 13.10
CA TYR A 165 -7.96 0.73 13.06
C TYR A 165 -8.37 0.30 14.46
N PHE A 166 -9.50 -0.40 14.56
CA PHE A 166 -10.10 -0.82 15.81
C PHE A 166 -10.28 -2.33 15.80
N GLU A 167 -10.12 -2.96 16.96
CA GLU A 167 -10.64 -4.30 17.19
C GLU A 167 -12.17 -4.26 17.19
N LYS A 168 -12.81 -5.34 16.79
CA LYS A 168 -14.28 -5.44 16.91
C LYS A 168 -14.65 -6.26 18.13
N ASN A 169 -15.60 -5.71 18.91
CA ASN A 169 -16.24 -6.44 20.00
C ASN A 169 -17.19 -7.51 19.45
N PRO A 170 -17.59 -8.51 20.24
CA PRO A 170 -18.53 -9.53 19.83
C PRO A 170 -19.90 -9.02 19.35
N ASP A 171 -20.31 -7.83 19.79
CA ASP A 171 -21.53 -7.15 19.35
C ASP A 171 -21.37 -6.34 18.05
N GLY A 172 -20.15 -6.35 17.46
CA GLY A 172 -19.82 -5.60 16.26
C GLY A 172 -19.42 -4.15 16.48
N SER A 173 -19.45 -3.64 17.71
CA SER A 173 -19.01 -2.29 18.04
C SER A 173 -17.48 -2.15 17.94
N LEU A 174 -16.99 -0.92 17.78
CA LEU A 174 -15.57 -0.61 17.75
C LEU A 174 -14.98 -0.71 19.16
N GLY A 175 -13.95 -1.53 19.30
CA GLY A 175 -13.24 -1.77 20.55
C GLY A 175 -11.94 -0.96 20.64
N LYS A 176 -10.85 -1.63 21.02
CA LYS A 176 -9.54 -1.01 21.20
C LYS A 176 -9.01 -0.43 19.89
N ALA A 177 -8.57 0.82 19.95
CA ALA A 177 -7.92 1.49 18.83
C ALA A 177 -6.44 1.12 18.72
N HIS A 178 -5.95 1.03 17.48
CA HIS A 178 -4.55 0.81 17.13
C HIS A 178 -4.12 1.83 16.09
N TYR A 179 -2.87 2.28 16.17
CA TYR A 179 -2.26 3.16 15.20
C TYR A 179 -0.79 2.77 15.04
N GLU A 180 -0.38 2.38 13.85
CA GLU A 180 0.92 1.76 13.59
C GLU A 180 1.90 2.67 12.83
N ALA A 181 1.70 4.00 12.84
CA ALA A 181 2.57 4.92 12.10
C ALA A 181 4.05 4.76 12.42
N ASP A 182 4.40 4.50 13.68
CA ASP A 182 5.78 4.33 14.14
C ASP A 182 6.43 3.00 13.71
N LEU A 183 5.65 2.08 13.14
CA LEU A 183 6.13 0.76 12.71
C LEU A 183 6.48 0.71 11.22
N PHE A 184 6.23 1.78 10.48
CA PHE A 184 6.61 1.87 9.08
C PHE A 184 8.14 2.03 8.94
N PRO A 185 8.72 1.70 7.76
CA PRO A 185 10.16 1.76 7.56
C PRO A 185 10.76 3.13 7.88
N GLU A 186 11.91 3.13 8.54
CA GLU A 186 12.65 4.36 8.81
C GLU A 186 13.02 5.08 7.50
N GLY A 187 12.79 6.41 7.48
CA GLY A 187 13.10 7.26 6.33
C GLY A 187 11.92 7.51 5.39
N GLU A 188 10.80 6.82 5.54
CA GLU A 188 9.58 7.18 4.81
C GLU A 188 8.94 8.43 5.42
N PRO A 189 8.63 9.46 4.61
CA PRO A 189 8.01 10.69 5.09
C PRO A 189 6.53 10.45 5.41
N ILE A 190 6.24 10.09 6.67
CA ILE A 190 4.89 9.83 7.13
C ILE A 190 4.18 11.13 7.49
N THR A 191 2.98 11.29 6.96
CA THR A 191 2.02 12.30 7.41
C THR A 191 1.08 11.68 8.44
N MET A 192 0.96 12.28 9.61
CA MET A 192 0.08 11.75 10.66
C MET A 192 -1.38 11.86 10.23
N PHE A 193 -2.19 10.90 10.67
CA PHE A 193 -3.61 10.83 10.30
C PHE A 193 -4.38 12.10 10.65
N ASP A 194 -4.10 12.69 11.81
CA ASP A 194 -4.75 13.92 12.27
C ASP A 194 -4.32 15.17 11.50
N ASP A 195 -3.19 15.11 10.77
CA ASP A 195 -2.67 16.21 9.97
C ASP A 195 -3.12 16.14 8.49
N TYR A 196 -3.88 15.10 8.12
CA TYR A 196 -4.34 14.91 6.74
C TYR A 196 -5.86 14.70 6.66
N ASP A 197 -6.58 15.72 6.33
CA ASP A 197 -8.04 15.66 6.14
C ASP A 197 -8.40 15.51 4.66
N VAL A 198 -8.79 14.28 4.28
CA VAL A 198 -9.21 13.94 2.89
C VAL A 198 -10.37 14.81 2.42
N SER A 199 -11.30 15.18 3.32
CA SER A 199 -12.48 15.97 2.97
C SER A 199 -12.15 17.41 2.60
N VAL A 200 -11.07 17.94 3.16
CA VAL A 200 -10.55 19.28 2.90
C VAL A 200 -9.59 19.27 1.70
N ARG A 201 -8.65 18.31 1.68
CA ARG A 201 -7.61 18.24 0.66
C ARG A 201 -8.12 17.76 -0.69
N LYS A 202 -9.09 16.84 -0.70
CA LYS A 202 -9.70 16.26 -1.91
C LYS A 202 -8.64 15.75 -2.90
N PRO A 203 -7.81 14.78 -2.50
CA PRO A 203 -6.74 14.27 -3.32
C PRO A 203 -7.25 13.72 -4.65
N ASP A 204 -6.44 13.84 -5.71
CA ASP A 204 -6.79 13.33 -7.03
C ASP A 204 -6.88 11.80 -7.03
N VAL A 205 -5.98 11.13 -6.29
CA VAL A 205 -6.00 9.67 -6.14
C VAL A 205 -5.73 9.22 -4.71
N VAL A 206 -6.51 8.24 -4.26
CA VAL A 206 -6.38 7.57 -2.96
C VAL A 206 -6.12 6.10 -3.17
N PHE A 207 -5.07 5.58 -2.55
CA PHE A 207 -4.75 4.15 -2.52
C PHE A 207 -5.08 3.54 -1.17
N ILE A 208 -5.87 2.46 -1.18
CA ILE A 208 -6.21 1.67 -0.01
C ILE A 208 -5.89 0.19 -0.22
N HIS A 209 -5.61 -0.53 0.86
CA HIS A 209 -5.41 -1.98 0.79
C HIS A 209 -6.37 -2.78 1.68
N ASN A 210 -7.22 -2.11 2.46
CA ASN A 210 -8.28 -2.76 3.24
C ASN A 210 -9.58 -2.78 2.43
N PRO A 211 -10.15 -3.96 2.10
CA PRO A 211 -11.36 -4.04 1.30
C PRO A 211 -12.65 -4.14 2.12
N TYR A 212 -12.56 -4.25 3.45
CA TYR A 212 -13.68 -4.71 4.28
C TYR A 212 -14.59 -3.60 4.79
N ASP A 213 -14.08 -2.38 4.91
CA ASP A 213 -14.76 -1.29 5.60
C ASP A 213 -15.24 -1.73 7.02
N GLU A 214 -16.54 -1.58 7.34
CA GLU A 214 -17.16 -2.04 8.58
C GLU A 214 -17.47 -3.54 8.64
N PHE A 215 -17.36 -4.26 7.53
CA PHE A 215 -17.87 -5.63 7.41
C PHE A 215 -16.89 -6.73 7.87
N ASN A 216 -15.67 -6.38 8.24
CA ASN A 216 -14.77 -7.36 8.84
C ASN A 216 -15.19 -7.65 10.30
N ASN A 217 -15.17 -8.93 10.67
CA ASN A 217 -15.59 -9.37 12.01
C ASN A 217 -14.53 -9.21 13.09
N VAL A 218 -13.27 -8.94 12.70
CA VAL A 218 -12.12 -8.90 13.63
C VAL A 218 -11.64 -7.48 13.87
N THR A 219 -11.53 -6.70 12.80
CA THR A 219 -11.03 -5.32 12.86
C THR A 219 -11.85 -4.41 11.93
N SER A 220 -11.80 -3.12 12.18
CA SER A 220 -12.34 -2.10 11.29
C SER A 220 -11.36 -0.95 11.18
N VAL A 221 -11.12 -0.44 10.00
CA VAL A 221 -10.39 0.83 9.85
C VAL A 221 -11.24 1.98 10.39
N HIS A 222 -10.64 3.15 10.58
CA HIS A 222 -11.37 4.33 11.06
C HIS A 222 -12.56 4.63 10.11
N PRO A 223 -13.75 4.94 10.63
CA PRO A 223 -14.95 5.12 9.79
C PRO A 223 -14.82 6.14 8.67
N SER A 224 -14.07 7.23 8.88
CA SER A 224 -13.80 8.21 7.80
C SER A 224 -12.95 7.64 6.66
N CYS A 225 -12.34 6.47 6.85
CA CYS A 225 -11.51 5.77 5.85
C CYS A 225 -12.23 4.59 5.19
N TYR A 226 -13.52 4.42 5.43
CA TYR A 226 -14.31 3.46 4.66
C TYR A 226 -14.33 3.85 3.18
N SER A 227 -14.30 2.89 2.30
CA SER A 227 -14.18 3.13 0.85
C SER A 227 -15.31 4.03 0.32
N HIS A 228 -16.53 3.87 0.84
CA HIS A 228 -17.67 4.71 0.48
C HIS A 228 -17.56 6.15 1.02
N GLU A 229 -16.84 6.36 2.12
CA GLU A 229 -16.56 7.71 2.64
C GLU A 229 -15.44 8.39 1.82
N LEU A 230 -14.32 7.70 1.62
CA LEU A 230 -13.20 8.22 0.83
C LEU A 230 -13.62 8.60 -0.58
N LYS A 231 -14.47 7.79 -1.22
CA LYS A 231 -14.96 8.04 -2.59
C LYS A 231 -15.70 9.37 -2.75
N LYS A 232 -16.24 9.93 -1.68
CA LYS A 232 -16.91 11.24 -1.72
C LYS A 232 -15.94 12.40 -1.98
N TYR A 233 -14.66 12.21 -1.68
CA TYR A 233 -13.67 13.29 -1.63
C TYR A 233 -12.50 13.10 -2.59
N THR A 234 -12.42 11.99 -3.30
CA THR A 234 -11.35 11.75 -4.28
C THR A 234 -11.91 11.55 -5.69
N GLY A 235 -11.14 12.01 -6.68
CA GLY A 235 -11.43 11.75 -8.09
C GLY A 235 -11.23 10.28 -8.46
N CYS A 236 -10.24 9.62 -7.84
CA CYS A 236 -9.87 8.24 -8.13
C CYS A 236 -9.56 7.47 -6.84
N LEU A 237 -10.34 6.44 -6.54
CA LEU A 237 -10.08 5.51 -5.44
C LEU A 237 -9.56 4.19 -6.00
N VAL A 238 -8.37 3.79 -5.58
CA VAL A 238 -7.70 2.56 -6.04
C VAL A 238 -7.56 1.57 -4.89
N TYR A 239 -8.10 0.39 -5.08
CA TYR A 239 -7.88 -0.72 -4.16
C TYR A 239 -6.73 -1.61 -4.64
N VAL A 240 -5.77 -1.87 -3.77
CA VAL A 240 -4.64 -2.77 -3.99
C VAL A 240 -4.69 -3.90 -2.98
N PRO A 241 -4.82 -5.17 -3.40
CA PRO A 241 -4.88 -6.29 -2.46
C PRO A 241 -3.64 -6.38 -1.56
N TYR A 242 -3.86 -6.50 -0.25
CA TYR A 242 -2.78 -6.71 0.73
C TYR A 242 -2.25 -8.16 0.75
N TYR A 243 -2.85 -9.05 -0.03
CA TYR A 243 -2.48 -10.45 -0.16
C TYR A 243 -2.00 -10.77 -1.57
N ALA A 244 -1.26 -11.85 -1.71
CA ALA A 244 -1.04 -12.54 -2.97
C ALA A 244 -1.84 -13.83 -2.99
N THR A 245 -2.39 -14.23 -4.14
CA THR A 245 -3.12 -15.49 -4.27
C THR A 245 -2.28 -16.55 -4.96
N ALA A 246 -2.44 -17.80 -4.54
CA ALA A 246 -1.82 -18.97 -5.15
C ALA A 246 -2.85 -19.82 -5.93
N GLY A 247 -3.82 -19.19 -6.54
CA GLY A 247 -4.77 -19.89 -7.40
C GLY A 247 -6.18 -19.99 -6.85
N GLY A 248 -6.55 -19.15 -5.89
CA GLY A 248 -7.91 -19.10 -5.38
C GLY A 248 -8.18 -17.93 -4.46
N MET A 249 -9.45 -17.66 -4.26
CA MET A 249 -9.95 -16.70 -3.29
C MET A 249 -11.21 -17.31 -2.64
N ALA A 250 -11.35 -17.17 -1.33
CA ALA A 250 -12.53 -17.63 -0.65
C ALA A 250 -13.78 -16.88 -1.17
N MET A 251 -14.90 -17.60 -1.35
CA MET A 251 -16.13 -17.00 -1.87
C MET A 251 -16.58 -15.78 -1.06
N ALA A 252 -16.41 -15.81 0.27
CA ALA A 252 -16.71 -14.67 1.13
C ALA A 252 -15.86 -13.43 0.87
N GLN A 253 -14.77 -13.56 0.13
CA GLN A 253 -13.88 -12.45 -0.24
C GLN A 253 -14.13 -11.93 -1.66
N SER A 254 -15.03 -12.54 -2.42
CA SER A 254 -15.29 -12.15 -3.81
C SER A 254 -16.05 -10.84 -3.96
N SER A 255 -16.78 -10.42 -2.92
CA SER A 255 -17.72 -9.29 -2.96
C SER A 255 -17.60 -8.41 -1.72
N LEU A 256 -16.41 -7.83 -1.53
CA LEU A 256 -16.13 -6.92 -0.42
C LEU A 256 -16.46 -5.47 -0.78
N SER A 257 -16.78 -4.67 0.24
CA SER A 257 -17.28 -3.30 0.10
C SER A 257 -16.42 -2.44 -0.83
N ALA A 258 -15.11 -2.40 -0.63
CA ALA A 258 -14.23 -1.55 -1.40
C ALA A 258 -14.25 -1.83 -2.91
N TYR A 259 -14.57 -3.04 -3.35
CA TYR A 259 -14.61 -3.39 -4.78
C TYR A 259 -15.67 -2.62 -5.55
N TYR A 260 -16.76 -2.28 -4.87
CA TYR A 260 -17.87 -1.56 -5.49
C TYR A 260 -17.63 -0.05 -5.52
N TYR A 261 -16.96 0.49 -4.51
CA TYR A 261 -16.67 1.92 -4.41
C TYR A 261 -15.36 2.34 -5.08
N ALA A 262 -14.36 1.47 -5.16
CA ALA A 262 -13.13 1.76 -5.90
C ALA A 262 -13.41 1.99 -7.38
N ASP A 263 -12.70 2.93 -7.97
CA ASP A 263 -12.68 3.13 -9.42
C ASP A 263 -11.83 2.09 -10.09
N TYR A 264 -10.72 1.71 -9.44
CA TYR A 264 -9.82 0.67 -9.93
C TYR A 264 -9.45 -0.34 -8.84
N ILE A 265 -9.27 -1.58 -9.28
CA ILE A 265 -8.83 -2.71 -8.48
C ILE A 265 -7.58 -3.28 -9.14
N VAL A 266 -6.47 -3.31 -8.43
CA VAL A 266 -5.25 -3.94 -8.93
C VAL A 266 -5.42 -5.46 -8.86
N ALA A 267 -5.32 -6.11 -9.99
CA ALA A 267 -5.42 -7.56 -10.10
C ALA A 267 -4.05 -8.17 -10.38
N GLN A 268 -3.77 -9.26 -9.68
CA GLN A 268 -2.52 -9.99 -9.80
C GLN A 268 -2.35 -10.62 -11.20
N SER A 269 -3.45 -11.07 -11.82
CA SER A 269 -3.48 -11.67 -13.15
C SER A 269 -4.90 -11.62 -13.73
N GLU A 270 -5.06 -11.95 -15.01
CA GLU A 270 -6.38 -12.13 -15.63
C GLU A 270 -7.23 -13.20 -14.91
N LYS A 271 -6.61 -14.27 -14.46
CA LYS A 271 -7.30 -15.30 -13.69
C LYS A 271 -7.76 -14.82 -12.33
N HIS A 272 -7.01 -13.92 -11.69
CA HIS A 272 -7.41 -13.33 -10.41
C HIS A 272 -8.75 -12.60 -10.52
N ILE A 273 -9.02 -11.95 -11.65
CA ILE A 273 -10.30 -11.28 -11.90
C ILE A 273 -11.48 -12.26 -11.81
N GLY A 274 -11.31 -13.49 -12.26
CA GLY A 274 -12.34 -14.53 -12.22
C GLY A 274 -12.78 -14.96 -10.82
N TYR A 275 -12.07 -14.54 -9.77
CA TYR A 275 -12.46 -14.81 -8.38
C TYR A 275 -13.34 -13.72 -7.75
N PHE A 276 -13.44 -12.57 -8.39
CA PHE A 276 -14.29 -11.48 -7.93
C PHE A 276 -15.74 -11.69 -8.36
N ASP A 277 -16.66 -11.01 -7.69
CA ASP A 277 -18.07 -11.00 -8.07
C ASP A 277 -18.22 -10.59 -9.55
N PRO A 278 -18.88 -11.40 -10.38
CA PRO A 278 -19.11 -11.09 -11.80
C PRO A 278 -19.87 -9.78 -12.04
N GLN A 279 -20.51 -9.21 -11.03
CA GLN A 279 -21.17 -7.90 -11.13
C GLN A 279 -20.18 -6.73 -11.13
N ILE A 280 -18.93 -6.97 -10.73
CA ILE A 280 -17.88 -5.92 -10.75
C ILE A 280 -17.41 -5.77 -12.21
N PRO A 281 -17.55 -4.58 -12.80
CA PRO A 281 -17.19 -4.36 -14.20
C PRO A 281 -15.71 -4.65 -14.49
N ARG A 282 -15.44 -5.31 -15.61
CA ARG A 282 -14.05 -5.68 -16.01
C ARG A 282 -13.13 -4.47 -16.14
N GLU A 283 -13.64 -3.34 -16.56
CA GLU A 283 -12.92 -2.07 -16.73
C GLU A 283 -12.36 -1.50 -15.44
N LYS A 284 -12.86 -1.90 -14.29
CA LYS A 284 -12.27 -1.53 -12.99
C LYS A 284 -10.94 -2.22 -12.70
N PHE A 285 -10.64 -3.34 -13.37
CA PHE A 285 -9.46 -4.11 -13.07
C PHE A 285 -8.25 -3.67 -13.87
N ILE A 286 -7.15 -3.37 -13.15
CA ILE A 286 -5.82 -3.13 -13.71
C ILE A 286 -5.00 -4.38 -13.44
N VAL A 287 -4.64 -5.11 -14.48
CA VAL A 287 -3.78 -6.30 -14.37
C VAL A 287 -2.33 -5.85 -14.38
N ALA A 288 -1.75 -5.74 -13.20
CA ALA A 288 -0.40 -5.20 -13.01
C ALA A 288 0.51 -6.11 -12.19
N GLY A 289 0.05 -7.28 -11.77
CA GLY A 289 0.76 -8.08 -10.80
C GLY A 289 0.43 -7.67 -9.36
N SER A 290 1.41 -7.78 -8.47
CA SER A 290 1.27 -7.37 -7.07
C SER A 290 2.53 -6.66 -6.58
N PRO A 291 2.43 -5.54 -5.87
CA PRO A 291 3.57 -4.88 -5.24
C PRO A 291 4.34 -5.79 -4.28
N LYS A 292 3.66 -6.77 -3.69
CA LYS A 292 4.32 -7.79 -2.84
C LYS A 292 5.36 -8.61 -3.60
N PHE A 293 5.19 -8.80 -4.89
CA PHE A 293 6.20 -9.47 -5.73
C PHE A 293 7.41 -8.57 -5.96
N ASP A 294 7.19 -7.29 -6.17
CA ASP A 294 8.26 -6.31 -6.30
C ASP A 294 9.11 -6.28 -5.02
N HIS A 295 8.46 -6.31 -3.85
CA HIS A 295 9.15 -6.38 -2.56
C HIS A 295 10.04 -7.64 -2.46
N VAL A 296 9.51 -8.81 -2.81
CA VAL A 296 10.29 -10.07 -2.81
C VAL A 296 11.45 -10.01 -3.80
N ILE A 297 11.21 -9.52 -5.01
CA ILE A 297 12.26 -9.40 -6.05
C ILE A 297 13.36 -8.46 -5.58
N ASN A 298 12.98 -7.31 -5.02
CA ASN A 298 13.92 -6.33 -4.51
C ASN A 298 14.74 -6.87 -3.33
N GLU A 299 14.11 -7.60 -2.41
CA GLU A 299 14.83 -8.25 -1.31
C GLU A 299 15.78 -9.34 -1.82
N CYS A 300 15.38 -10.14 -2.81
CA CYS A 300 16.27 -11.13 -3.42
C CYS A 300 17.50 -10.52 -4.12
N ALA A 301 17.40 -9.27 -4.57
CA ALA A 301 18.51 -8.55 -5.19
C ALA A 301 19.51 -7.95 -4.19
N LYS A 302 19.16 -7.88 -2.90
CA LYS A 302 19.99 -7.29 -1.85
C LYS A 302 20.79 -8.37 -1.12
N MET A 303 21.93 -7.97 -0.57
CA MET A 303 22.63 -8.79 0.43
C MET A 303 21.78 -8.80 1.71
N GLN A 304 21.39 -9.98 2.14
CA GLN A 304 20.49 -10.13 3.27
C GLN A 304 21.24 -9.96 4.60
N ASN A 305 20.73 -9.07 5.43
CA ASN A 305 21.19 -8.94 6.81
C ASN A 305 20.33 -9.85 7.70
N VAL A 306 20.80 -11.07 7.90
CA VAL A 306 20.17 -12.06 8.77
C VAL A 306 21.03 -12.31 10.00
N PRO A 307 20.49 -12.88 11.09
CA PRO A 307 21.26 -13.18 12.28
C PRO A 307 22.52 -14.03 11.98
N GLN A 308 23.59 -13.78 12.69
CA GLN A 308 24.85 -14.55 12.54
C GLN A 308 24.64 -16.06 12.69
N SER A 309 23.76 -16.45 13.59
CA SER A 309 23.37 -17.86 13.78
C SER A 309 22.75 -18.50 12.53
N TRP A 310 22.06 -17.72 11.71
CA TRP A 310 21.51 -18.20 10.44
C TRP A 310 22.64 -18.43 9.44
N HIS A 311 23.58 -17.49 9.31
CA HIS A 311 24.75 -17.67 8.45
C HIS A 311 25.53 -18.94 8.79
N GLU A 312 25.77 -19.20 10.07
CA GLU A 312 26.47 -20.39 10.55
C GLU A 312 25.72 -21.70 10.22
N MET A 313 24.39 -21.67 10.29
CA MET A 313 23.56 -22.84 9.97
C MET A 313 23.42 -23.08 8.47
N MET A 314 23.44 -22.02 7.65
CA MET A 314 23.33 -22.10 6.20
C MET A 314 24.64 -22.35 5.47
N ASP A 315 25.77 -22.08 6.14
CA ASP A 315 27.09 -22.10 5.50
C ASP A 315 27.38 -23.42 4.76
N GLY A 316 27.64 -23.34 3.46
CA GLY A 316 27.88 -24.45 2.57
C GLY A 316 26.71 -25.41 2.36
N LYS A 317 25.50 -25.03 2.76
CA LYS A 317 24.31 -25.88 2.63
C LYS A 317 23.28 -25.29 1.69
N LYS A 318 22.47 -26.16 1.08
CA LYS A 318 21.28 -25.75 0.38
C LYS A 318 20.15 -25.48 1.37
N VAL A 319 19.52 -24.31 1.26
CA VAL A 319 18.51 -23.83 2.22
C VAL A 319 17.11 -24.13 1.71
N TYR A 320 16.35 -24.85 2.51
CA TYR A 320 14.97 -25.24 2.22
C TYR A 320 14.01 -24.46 3.10
N PHE A 321 13.22 -23.61 2.48
CA PHE A 321 12.16 -22.90 3.17
C PHE A 321 10.95 -23.82 3.35
N TYR A 322 10.67 -24.19 4.59
CA TYR A 322 9.52 -24.99 4.96
C TYR A 322 8.41 -24.11 5.56
N ASN A 323 7.33 -23.93 4.81
CA ASN A 323 6.15 -23.20 5.26
C ASN A 323 5.06 -24.16 5.71
N THR A 324 4.49 -23.93 6.89
CA THR A 324 3.36 -24.68 7.44
C THR A 324 2.18 -23.77 7.69
N SER A 325 1.03 -24.15 7.13
CA SER A 325 -0.19 -23.32 7.12
C SER A 325 -1.18 -23.72 8.21
N ILE A 326 -2.07 -22.79 8.55
CA ILE A 326 -3.21 -23.06 9.43
C ILE A 326 -4.17 -24.05 8.73
N GLY A 327 -4.43 -23.85 7.43
CA GLY A 327 -5.34 -24.71 6.68
C GLY A 327 -4.88 -26.17 6.68
N GLY A 328 -3.60 -26.42 6.41
CA GLY A 328 -3.05 -27.77 6.47
C GLY A 328 -3.14 -28.39 7.89
N MET A 329 -2.92 -27.60 8.92
CA MET A 329 -3.06 -28.07 10.30
C MET A 329 -4.52 -28.39 10.66
N LEU A 330 -5.47 -27.59 10.26
CA LEU A 330 -6.88 -27.77 10.61
C LEU A 330 -7.55 -28.90 9.81
N SER A 331 -7.10 -29.15 8.59
CA SER A 331 -7.66 -30.21 7.73
C SER A 331 -7.37 -31.61 8.26
N ASP A 332 -6.14 -31.88 8.71
CA ASP A 332 -5.70 -33.11 9.32
C ASP A 332 -4.61 -32.86 10.37
N THR A 333 -5.02 -32.56 11.60
CA THR A 333 -4.06 -32.23 12.68
C THR A 333 -3.11 -33.37 13.03
N PRO A 334 -3.56 -34.64 13.16
CA PRO A 334 -2.63 -35.77 13.35
C PRO A 334 -1.64 -35.92 12.21
N GLY A 335 -2.10 -35.88 10.98
CA GLY A 335 -1.26 -35.94 9.78
C GLY A 335 -0.26 -34.80 9.71
N PHE A 336 -0.68 -33.58 10.09
CA PHE A 336 0.21 -32.42 10.20
C PHE A 336 1.38 -32.66 11.18
N ILE A 337 1.11 -33.16 12.39
CA ILE A 337 2.16 -33.49 13.37
C ILE A 337 3.11 -34.57 12.84
N ASN A 338 2.56 -35.61 12.20
CA ASN A 338 3.37 -36.66 11.59
C ASN A 338 4.23 -36.11 10.44
N LYS A 339 3.70 -35.23 9.63
CA LYS A 339 4.44 -34.57 8.54
C LYS A 339 5.58 -33.73 9.09
N LEU A 340 5.36 -32.94 10.15
CA LEU A 340 6.44 -32.22 10.84
C LEU A 340 7.54 -33.15 11.31
N ALA A 341 7.18 -34.23 12.00
CA ALA A 341 8.14 -35.21 12.50
C ALA A 341 8.99 -35.82 11.36
N TYR A 342 8.33 -36.20 10.27
CA TYR A 342 8.98 -36.75 9.09
C TYR A 342 9.97 -35.75 8.46
N VAL A 343 9.58 -34.53 8.28
CA VAL A 343 10.40 -33.45 7.69
C VAL A 343 11.62 -33.21 8.61
N PHE A 344 11.41 -33.06 9.91
CA PHE A 344 12.48 -32.81 10.86
C PHE A 344 13.47 -33.96 10.93
N GLU A 345 12.98 -35.20 10.93
CA GLU A 345 13.83 -36.38 10.88
C GLU A 345 14.66 -36.44 9.59
N THR A 346 14.06 -36.14 8.45
CA THR A 346 14.75 -36.14 7.16
C THR A 346 15.88 -35.12 7.13
N PHE A 347 15.65 -33.91 7.59
CA PHE A 347 16.67 -32.87 7.61
C PHE A 347 17.73 -33.10 8.69
N SER A 348 17.37 -33.67 9.84
CA SER A 348 18.37 -34.02 10.89
C SER A 348 19.43 -34.98 10.41
N LYS A 349 19.10 -35.84 9.44
CA LYS A 349 19.99 -36.85 8.84
C LYS A 349 20.83 -36.29 7.68
N ASN A 350 20.49 -35.12 7.11
CA ASN A 350 21.18 -34.56 5.96
C ASN A 350 22.02 -33.33 6.35
N LYS A 351 23.34 -33.49 6.38
CA LYS A 351 24.26 -32.41 6.79
C LYS A 351 24.48 -31.33 5.71
N ASN A 352 24.13 -31.63 4.47
CA ASN A 352 24.32 -30.69 3.34
C ASN A 352 23.08 -29.83 3.06
N ALA A 353 22.03 -29.99 3.85
CA ALA A 353 20.82 -29.23 3.78
C ALA A 353 20.53 -28.45 5.06
N CYS A 354 19.98 -27.28 4.95
CA CYS A 354 19.49 -26.46 6.06
C CYS A 354 17.99 -26.28 5.91
N LEU A 355 17.22 -26.70 6.91
CA LEU A 355 15.79 -26.44 6.95
C LEU A 355 15.54 -25.09 7.60
N LEU A 356 14.88 -24.17 6.88
CA LEU A 356 14.40 -22.92 7.42
C LEU A 356 12.88 -23.06 7.59
N TRP A 357 12.45 -23.36 8.82
CA TRP A 357 11.04 -23.60 9.12
C TRP A 357 10.37 -22.33 9.60
N ARG A 358 9.36 -21.90 8.85
CA ARG A 358 8.52 -20.74 9.15
C ARG A 358 7.07 -21.16 9.25
N PRO A 359 6.54 -21.39 10.45
CA PRO A 359 5.11 -21.63 10.63
C PRO A 359 4.32 -20.35 10.43
N HIS A 360 3.03 -20.49 10.08
CA HIS A 360 2.13 -19.35 10.02
C HIS A 360 2.10 -18.63 11.38
N PRO A 361 2.17 -17.29 11.43
CA PRO A 361 2.27 -16.53 12.70
C PRO A 361 1.18 -16.85 13.73
N LEU A 362 -0.01 -17.21 13.26
CA LEU A 362 -1.14 -17.57 14.12
C LEU A 362 -1.26 -19.08 14.38
N LEU A 363 -0.29 -19.90 13.99
CA LEU A 363 -0.41 -21.35 14.11
C LEU A 363 -0.52 -21.79 15.58
N GLU A 364 0.31 -21.22 16.45
CA GLU A 364 0.30 -21.55 17.89
C GLU A 364 -1.02 -21.18 18.58
N SER A 365 -1.48 -19.96 18.35
CA SER A 365 -2.78 -19.49 18.90
C SER A 365 -3.95 -20.28 18.33
N THR A 366 -3.85 -20.76 17.09
CA THR A 366 -4.88 -21.63 16.50
C THR A 366 -4.88 -23.01 17.14
N PHE A 367 -3.71 -23.59 17.46
CA PHE A 367 -3.66 -24.80 18.24
C PHE A 367 -4.32 -24.62 19.61
N GLU A 368 -3.98 -23.54 20.33
CA GLU A 368 -4.56 -23.25 21.65
C GLU A 368 -6.08 -23.11 21.62
N SER A 369 -6.60 -22.45 20.63
CA SER A 369 -8.06 -22.16 20.54
C SER A 369 -8.88 -23.25 19.90
N MET A 370 -8.34 -23.98 18.91
CA MET A 370 -9.11 -24.88 18.08
C MET A 370 -8.69 -26.37 18.18
N ARG A 371 -7.47 -26.64 18.62
CA ARG A 371 -6.88 -28.00 18.74
C ARG A 371 -6.03 -28.14 20.00
N PRO A 372 -6.54 -27.76 21.19
CA PRO A 372 -5.74 -27.72 22.42
C PRO A 372 -5.13 -29.06 22.79
N GLU A 373 -5.78 -30.18 22.40
CA GLU A 373 -5.27 -31.53 22.65
C GLU A 373 -3.98 -31.85 21.89
N TYR A 374 -3.73 -31.18 20.77
CA TYR A 374 -2.49 -31.35 19.98
C TYR A 374 -1.42 -30.33 20.30
N LYS A 375 -1.74 -29.24 20.99
CA LYS A 375 -0.75 -28.17 21.33
C LYS A 375 0.49 -28.70 22.04
N PRO A 376 0.39 -29.63 23.03
CA PRO A 376 1.57 -30.18 23.68
C PRO A 376 2.48 -30.98 22.75
N TYR A 377 1.92 -31.61 21.71
CA TYR A 377 2.75 -32.32 20.71
C TYR A 377 3.48 -31.35 19.80
N TYR A 378 2.80 -30.31 19.35
CA TYR A 378 3.40 -29.24 18.55
C TYR A 378 4.53 -28.54 19.33
N ASP A 379 4.31 -28.19 20.60
CA ASP A 379 5.31 -27.52 21.45
C ASP A 379 6.57 -28.40 21.60
N LYS A 380 6.40 -29.69 21.86
CA LYS A 380 7.52 -30.64 21.91
C LYS A 380 8.28 -30.73 20.59
N MET A 381 7.57 -30.70 19.47
CA MET A 381 8.20 -30.73 18.15
C MET A 381 9.01 -29.46 17.89
N LYS A 382 8.45 -28.29 18.23
CA LYS A 382 9.15 -27.01 18.12
C LYS A 382 10.38 -26.95 19.02
N GLU A 383 10.21 -27.34 20.29
CA GLU A 383 11.33 -27.41 21.26
C GLU A 383 12.44 -28.34 20.76
N PHE A 384 12.09 -29.54 20.28
CA PHE A 384 13.01 -30.49 19.73
C PHE A 384 13.76 -29.91 18.51
N PHE A 385 13.06 -29.30 17.57
CA PHE A 385 13.65 -28.65 16.39
C PHE A 385 14.73 -27.65 16.77
N ILE A 386 14.40 -26.76 17.72
CA ILE A 386 15.31 -25.70 18.16
C ILE A 386 16.48 -26.26 18.95
N LYS A 387 16.21 -27.15 19.91
CA LYS A 387 17.22 -27.73 20.80
C LYS A 387 18.26 -28.59 20.06
N GLU A 388 17.77 -29.43 19.16
CA GLU A 388 18.66 -30.33 18.38
C GLU A 388 19.27 -29.60 17.16
N LYS A 389 19.00 -28.31 17.00
CA LYS A 389 19.53 -27.49 15.90
C LYS A 389 19.30 -28.13 14.52
N ILE A 390 18.12 -28.69 14.30
CA ILE A 390 17.75 -29.34 13.04
C ILE A 390 17.78 -28.36 11.89
N GLY A 391 17.38 -27.09 12.15
CA GLY A 391 17.38 -26.00 11.20
C GLY A 391 17.14 -24.66 11.87
N ILE A 392 16.78 -23.69 11.07
CA ILE A 392 16.45 -22.33 11.50
C ILE A 392 14.95 -22.26 11.77
N PHE A 393 14.56 -21.84 12.97
CA PHE A 393 13.19 -21.46 13.28
C PHE A 393 13.03 -19.96 12.99
N ASP A 394 12.13 -19.63 12.06
CA ASP A 394 11.94 -18.27 11.61
C ASP A 394 10.58 -17.71 12.08
N ASP A 395 10.64 -16.77 13.00
CA ASP A 395 9.53 -15.97 13.50
C ASP A 395 9.68 -14.47 13.17
N THR A 396 10.56 -14.14 12.23
CA THR A 396 10.80 -12.76 11.81
C THR A 396 9.55 -12.17 11.11
N PRO A 397 9.35 -10.87 11.15
CA PRO A 397 8.15 -10.26 10.55
C PRO A 397 8.17 -10.27 9.01
N ASP A 398 9.35 -10.27 8.39
CA ASP A 398 9.52 -10.11 6.95
C ASP A 398 9.80 -11.43 6.24
N ILE A 399 8.78 -11.95 5.57
CA ILE A 399 8.89 -13.20 4.79
C ILE A 399 9.78 -13.07 3.55
N ALA A 400 9.93 -11.88 2.99
CA ALA A 400 10.73 -11.68 1.78
C ALA A 400 12.21 -11.96 2.05
N LYS A 401 12.71 -11.67 3.25
CA LYS A 401 14.08 -12.05 3.67
C LYS A 401 14.26 -13.55 3.76
N THR A 402 13.26 -14.25 4.30
CA THR A 402 13.24 -15.71 4.33
C THR A 402 13.33 -16.31 2.93
N ILE A 403 12.52 -15.76 2.01
CA ILE A 403 12.51 -16.16 0.59
C ILE A 403 13.87 -15.87 -0.07
N ALA A 404 14.45 -14.70 0.22
CA ALA A 404 15.71 -14.27 -0.39
C ALA A 404 16.87 -15.20 -0.03
N VAL A 405 16.97 -15.66 1.23
CA VAL A 405 18.06 -16.54 1.68
C VAL A 405 17.82 -18.02 1.37
N SER A 406 16.64 -18.38 0.89
CA SER A 406 16.28 -19.77 0.61
C SER A 406 16.54 -20.16 -0.84
N ASP A 407 16.94 -21.39 -1.07
CA ASP A 407 17.17 -21.95 -2.42
C ASP A 407 15.93 -22.68 -2.95
N VAL A 408 15.12 -23.24 -2.07
CA VAL A 408 14.02 -24.15 -2.39
C VAL A 408 12.87 -23.91 -1.43
N TYR A 409 11.64 -23.96 -1.94
CA TYR A 409 10.42 -24.02 -1.13
C TYR A 409 9.93 -25.46 -0.98
N ILE A 410 9.55 -25.83 0.22
CA ILE A 410 8.75 -27.01 0.51
C ILE A 410 7.61 -26.62 1.45
N GLY A 411 6.43 -27.16 1.24
CA GLY A 411 5.31 -26.81 2.14
C GLY A 411 3.93 -27.00 1.54
N ASP A 412 2.96 -26.41 2.21
CA ASP A 412 1.55 -26.54 1.88
C ASP A 412 1.19 -25.76 0.61
N SER A 413 0.21 -26.27 -0.14
CA SER A 413 -0.39 -25.57 -1.28
C SER A 413 -1.39 -24.50 -0.82
N GLY A 414 -1.78 -23.64 -1.74
CA GLY A 414 -2.89 -22.70 -1.51
C GLY A 414 -2.61 -21.55 -0.55
N THR A 415 -1.35 -21.31 -0.20
CA THR A 415 -0.94 -20.17 0.62
C THR A 415 -0.38 -19.04 -0.24
N SER A 416 -0.50 -17.79 0.23
CA SER A 416 0.15 -16.64 -0.44
C SER A 416 1.66 -16.81 -0.55
N VAL A 417 2.27 -17.53 0.37
CA VAL A 417 3.71 -17.80 0.41
C VAL A 417 4.17 -18.56 -0.82
N THR A 418 3.35 -19.47 -1.33
CA THR A 418 3.65 -20.22 -2.55
C THR A 418 3.86 -19.31 -3.75
N SER A 419 2.98 -18.32 -3.93
CA SER A 419 3.12 -17.32 -4.99
C SER A 419 4.30 -16.39 -4.77
N LEU A 420 4.49 -15.93 -3.52
CA LEU A 420 5.62 -15.05 -3.18
C LEU A 420 6.97 -15.73 -3.40
N PHE A 421 7.07 -17.01 -3.09
CA PHE A 421 8.28 -17.77 -3.41
C PHE A 421 8.41 -18.04 -4.90
N GLY A 422 7.29 -18.37 -5.54
CA GLY A 422 7.23 -18.72 -6.96
C GLY A 422 7.77 -17.66 -7.89
N ILE A 423 7.57 -16.37 -7.57
CA ILE A 423 8.04 -15.26 -8.40
C ILE A 423 9.58 -15.22 -8.53
N THR A 424 10.30 -15.89 -7.64
CA THR A 424 11.76 -15.95 -7.69
C THR A 424 12.32 -16.88 -8.77
N GLY A 425 11.49 -17.75 -9.33
CA GLY A 425 11.91 -18.80 -10.27
C GLY A 425 12.72 -19.94 -9.61
N LYS A 426 12.85 -19.96 -8.29
CA LYS A 426 13.51 -21.03 -7.55
C LYS A 426 12.63 -22.28 -7.47
N PRO A 427 13.21 -23.49 -7.29
CA PRO A 427 12.43 -24.73 -7.15
C PRO A 427 11.39 -24.67 -6.04
N LEU A 428 10.21 -25.18 -6.33
CA LEU A 428 9.08 -25.15 -5.43
C LEU A 428 8.43 -26.54 -5.40
N PHE A 429 8.30 -27.10 -4.19
CA PHE A 429 7.69 -28.40 -3.95
C PHE A 429 6.55 -28.28 -2.96
N ILE A 430 5.37 -28.75 -3.36
CA ILE A 430 4.16 -28.69 -2.57
C ILE A 430 3.84 -30.06 -2.01
N PHE A 431 3.64 -30.16 -0.70
CA PHE A 431 3.30 -31.40 -0.03
C PHE A 431 1.81 -31.66 -0.06
N ASP A 432 1.46 -32.93 -0.22
CA ASP A 432 0.10 -33.41 -0.03
C ASP A 432 -0.20 -33.58 1.47
N ASP A 433 -1.46 -33.43 1.85
CA ASP A 433 -1.89 -33.60 3.24
C ASP A 433 -1.89 -35.05 3.69
N HIS A 434 -1.82 -36.01 2.75
CA HIS A 434 -1.92 -37.44 3.02
C HIS A 434 -0.58 -38.19 2.97
N ILE A 435 0.48 -37.54 3.34
CA ILE A 435 1.86 -38.07 3.24
C ILE A 435 2.03 -39.48 3.89
N ASN A 436 1.22 -39.80 4.89
CA ASN A 436 1.33 -41.07 5.62
C ASN A 436 0.38 -42.14 5.13
N THR A 437 -0.61 -41.84 4.32
CA THR A 437 -1.65 -42.79 3.93
C THR A 437 -1.30 -43.58 2.68
N VAL A 438 -0.41 -43.06 1.85
CA VAL A 438 -0.03 -43.68 0.59
C VAL A 438 1.02 -44.79 0.78
N ALA A 439 1.84 -44.69 1.83
CA ALA A 439 2.88 -45.67 2.10
C ALA A 439 2.35 -47.08 2.41
N ASP A 440 1.14 -47.17 2.93
CA ASP A 440 0.50 -48.44 3.29
C ASP A 440 -0.20 -49.12 2.12
N ASP A 441 -0.35 -48.45 0.99
CA ASP A 441 -0.96 -48.98 -0.20
C ASP A 441 0.08 -49.63 -1.11
N GLU A 442 0.17 -50.97 -1.06
CA GLU A 442 1.16 -51.74 -1.83
C GLU A 442 1.02 -51.54 -3.35
N ASP A 443 -0.20 -51.33 -3.84
CA ASP A 443 -0.43 -51.13 -5.26
C ASP A 443 0.08 -49.76 -5.77
N LYS A 444 0.29 -48.82 -4.87
CA LYS A 444 0.77 -47.48 -5.16
C LYS A 444 2.25 -47.26 -4.87
N ARG A 445 2.91 -48.22 -4.21
CA ARG A 445 4.33 -48.08 -3.82
C ARG A 445 5.28 -47.79 -4.97
N GLY A 446 4.97 -48.21 -6.15
CA GLY A 446 5.77 -47.94 -7.34
C GLY A 446 5.49 -46.59 -8.01
N GLN A 447 4.42 -45.92 -7.59
CA GLN A 447 3.93 -44.69 -8.20
C GLN A 447 4.13 -43.46 -7.32
N VAL A 448 4.04 -43.63 -5.99
CA VAL A 448 4.07 -42.57 -5.04
C VAL A 448 4.88 -42.97 -3.81
N THR A 449 5.76 -42.11 -3.38
CA THR A 449 6.42 -42.21 -2.10
C THR A 449 5.95 -41.08 -1.22
N ASN A 450 5.67 -41.35 0.03
CA ASN A 450 5.30 -40.33 0.98
C ASN A 450 6.46 -39.61 1.55
N GLY A 451 7.38 -39.23 0.71
CA GLY A 451 8.54 -38.55 1.12
C GLY A 451 9.28 -37.91 -0.02
N PHE A 452 10.41 -37.38 0.28
CA PHE A 452 11.29 -36.77 -0.70
C PHE A 452 12.73 -37.09 -0.36
N THR A 453 13.57 -37.15 -1.38
CA THR A 453 15.00 -37.27 -1.23
C THR A 453 15.61 -35.88 -1.37
N LEU A 454 16.34 -35.47 -0.34
CA LEU A 454 17.15 -34.27 -0.44
C LEU A 454 18.41 -34.58 -1.22
N ASP A 455 18.63 -33.84 -2.27
CA ASP A 455 19.82 -33.97 -3.09
C ASP A 455 20.41 -32.58 -3.34
N THR A 456 21.57 -32.35 -2.75
CA THR A 456 22.29 -31.08 -2.88
C THR A 456 23.05 -30.96 -4.19
N ASP A 457 23.14 -32.07 -4.94
CA ASP A 457 23.78 -32.10 -6.27
C ASP A 457 22.77 -31.81 -7.40
N ASP A 458 21.72 -31.13 -7.05
CA ASP A 458 20.70 -30.74 -7.99
C ASP A 458 19.84 -31.86 -8.57
N LYS A 459 19.61 -32.87 -7.81
CA LYS A 459 18.69 -33.97 -8.14
C LYS A 459 17.59 -34.04 -7.11
N TRP A 460 16.37 -34.00 -7.59
CA TRP A 460 15.21 -34.03 -6.73
C TRP A 460 14.29 -35.17 -7.13
N ILE A 461 13.82 -35.89 -6.14
CA ILE A 461 12.75 -36.87 -6.30
C ILE A 461 11.71 -36.56 -5.24
N ILE A 462 10.54 -36.13 -5.68
CA ILE A 462 9.41 -35.89 -4.81
C ILE A 462 8.21 -36.63 -5.35
N THR A 463 7.53 -37.30 -4.46
CA THR A 463 6.28 -37.93 -4.76
C THR A 463 5.29 -37.63 -3.67
N GLU A 464 4.07 -37.32 -4.03
CA GLU A 464 3.04 -37.05 -3.09
C GLU A 464 1.66 -37.28 -3.68
N GLY A 465 0.78 -37.90 -2.93
CA GLY A 465 -0.52 -38.26 -3.46
C GLY A 465 -0.39 -39.05 -4.76
N ASN A 466 -1.03 -38.60 -5.78
CA ASN A 466 -0.98 -39.19 -7.12
C ASN A 466 -0.09 -38.42 -8.08
N GLN A 467 0.63 -37.46 -7.59
CA GLN A 467 1.47 -36.59 -8.40
C GLN A 467 2.93 -36.96 -8.25
N LEU A 468 3.57 -37.03 -9.36
CA LEU A 468 4.96 -37.35 -9.41
C LEU A 468 5.75 -36.24 -10.02
N PHE A 469 6.76 -36.06 -9.45
CA PHE A 469 7.65 -35.22 -9.88
C PHE A 469 8.93 -35.61 -9.58
N CYS A 470 9.83 -35.41 -10.27
CA CYS A 470 11.21 -35.43 -10.06
C CYS A 470 11.91 -34.72 -11.17
N SER A 471 13.01 -34.23 -10.84
CA SER A 471 13.95 -34.02 -11.83
C SER A 471 15.19 -34.74 -11.47
N ASN A 472 15.44 -35.74 -12.12
CA ASN A 472 16.58 -36.61 -11.85
C ASN A 472 17.70 -36.49 -12.87
N LYS A 473 17.63 -35.51 -13.74
CA LYS A 473 18.68 -35.27 -14.71
C LYS A 473 19.76 -34.40 -14.13
N VAL A 474 20.97 -34.86 -14.21
CA VAL A 474 22.15 -34.08 -13.79
C VAL A 474 22.27 -32.82 -14.65
N GLY A 475 22.48 -31.70 -14.00
CA GLY A 475 22.64 -30.42 -14.69
C GLY A 475 21.36 -29.74 -15.06
N HIS A 476 20.21 -30.31 -14.71
CA HIS A 476 18.92 -29.68 -14.88
C HIS A 476 18.29 -29.38 -13.55
N SER A 477 17.56 -28.34 -13.51
CA SER A 477 16.77 -28.07 -12.35
C SER A 477 15.53 -28.91 -12.37
N TYR A 478 14.94 -29.10 -11.41
CA TYR A 478 13.92 -29.85 -11.09
C TYR A 478 12.70 -29.38 -11.36
N ARG A 479 11.88 -30.24 -11.14
CA ARG A 479 10.57 -30.10 -11.44
C ARG A 479 9.84 -30.85 -10.53
N TYR A 480 8.92 -30.55 -10.04
CA TYR A 480 8.00 -30.79 -9.68
C TYR A 480 7.00 -30.57 -9.00
N VAL A 481 6.09 -30.92 -8.87
CA VAL A 481 4.94 -30.53 -8.24
C VAL A 481 4.22 -31.60 -7.65
N CYS A 482 3.84 -31.49 -6.49
CA CYS A 482 3.04 -32.42 -5.82
C CYS A 482 1.62 -32.27 -6.23
N ARG A 483 0.71 -32.66 -5.53
CA ARG A 483 -0.65 -32.53 -5.87
C ARG A 483 -1.10 -31.09 -6.05
N LEU A 484 -1.74 -30.81 -7.14
CA LEU A 484 -2.25 -29.51 -7.50
C LEU A 484 -3.72 -29.59 -7.77
N ASP A 485 -4.43 -28.55 -7.47
CA ASP A 485 -5.73 -28.32 -8.08
C ASP A 485 -5.58 -28.08 -9.60
N GLU A 486 -6.68 -28.12 -10.32
CA GLU A 486 -6.67 -27.99 -11.78
C GLU A 486 -6.04 -26.66 -12.24
N HIS A 487 -6.22 -25.60 -11.46
CA HIS A 487 -5.69 -24.30 -11.74
C HIS A 487 -4.16 -24.24 -11.55
N SER A 488 -3.67 -24.74 -10.43
CA SER A 488 -2.24 -24.80 -10.15
C SER A 488 -1.52 -25.68 -11.18
N ALA A 489 -2.15 -26.80 -11.60
CA ALA A 489 -1.61 -27.64 -12.64
C ALA A 489 -1.38 -26.92 -13.97
N GLN A 490 -2.30 -26.05 -14.37
CA GLN A 490 -2.13 -25.22 -15.57
C GLN A 490 -1.01 -24.21 -15.45
N MET A 491 -0.79 -23.65 -14.27
CA MET A 491 0.31 -22.71 -14.05
C MET A 491 1.67 -23.38 -14.14
N TYR A 492 1.77 -24.57 -13.57
CA TYR A 492 3.04 -25.29 -13.53
C TYR A 492 3.34 -26.07 -14.80
N SER A 493 2.32 -26.47 -15.58
CA SER A 493 2.56 -27.18 -16.85
C SER A 493 3.41 -26.40 -17.83
N ARG A 494 3.28 -25.08 -17.87
CA ARG A 494 4.12 -24.22 -18.70
C ARG A 494 5.59 -24.25 -18.30
N ALA A 495 5.87 -24.36 -16.99
CA ALA A 495 7.24 -24.46 -16.50
C ALA A 495 7.93 -25.73 -17.02
N PHE A 496 7.17 -26.76 -17.35
CA PHE A 496 7.72 -27.99 -17.90
C PHE A 496 7.93 -27.96 -19.40
N GLU A 497 7.09 -27.22 -20.11
CA GLU A 497 7.21 -27.06 -21.58
C GLU A 497 8.46 -26.26 -21.95
N ASP A 498 8.86 -25.32 -21.09
CA ASP A 498 10.00 -24.42 -21.32
C ASP A 498 11.37 -25.05 -20.95
N GLY A 499 11.41 -26.33 -20.59
CA GLY A 499 12.65 -27.06 -20.37
C GLY A 499 12.99 -27.39 -18.93
N ASP A 500 14.23 -27.22 -18.56
CA ASP A 500 14.82 -27.87 -17.42
C ASP A 500 14.72 -27.13 -16.08
N ARG A 501 13.91 -26.07 -16.02
CA ARG A 501 13.74 -25.28 -14.80
C ARG A 501 12.32 -25.29 -14.32
N VAL A 502 12.14 -25.41 -13.03
CA VAL A 502 10.90 -25.04 -12.44
C VAL A 502 10.85 -23.55 -12.39
N ILE A 503 10.12 -22.99 -13.28
CA ILE A 503 9.77 -21.61 -13.20
C ILE A 503 8.48 -21.56 -12.41
N ALA A 504 8.61 -21.34 -11.16
CA ALA A 504 7.46 -21.07 -10.35
C ALA A 504 7.05 -19.63 -10.60
N CYS A 505 6.53 -19.33 -11.74
CA CYS A 505 5.81 -18.09 -11.96
C CYS A 505 4.36 -18.43 -12.23
N PRO A 506 3.55 -18.51 -11.20
CA PRO A 506 2.11 -18.75 -11.35
C PRO A 506 1.39 -17.58 -12.00
N LEU A 507 2.08 -16.47 -12.27
CA LEU A 507 1.41 -15.22 -12.53
C LEU A 507 1.67 -14.61 -13.88
N SER A 508 2.60 -15.17 -14.60
CA SER A 508 2.94 -14.69 -15.96
C SER A 508 2.12 -15.34 -17.05
N ALA A 509 0.90 -15.70 -16.72
CA ALA A 509 0.02 -16.23 -17.75
C ALA A 509 -1.21 -15.38 -17.96
#